data_4ccd7ad4a7cbf598461792c9bc40676c
#
_entry.id   4ccd7ad4a7cbf598461792c9bc40676c
#
_cell.length_a   1.000
_cell.length_b   1.000
_cell.length_c   1.000
_cell.angle_alpha   90.00
_cell.angle_beta   90.00
_cell.angle_gamma   90.00
#
_symmetry.space_group_name_H-M   'P 1'
#
loop_
_entity.id
_entity.type
_entity.pdbx_description
1 polymer ?
#
loop_
_entity_poly.entity_id
_entity_poly.type
_entity_poly.pdbx_seq_one_letter_code
_entity_poly.pdbx_strand_id
1 'polypeptide(L)'
;MNGNDQKIIQAFQEITAQADAYCVERKVREHQMKKNPFNIRRPVRTTAVLAAVLALIMVPVAAFGIVYGYRAFHIDNGYRVSVSGETTPIKLEAQKMEELEAYILRFENGAAVDIREFGKIFENYDALDAWFDGMLLTSPRLHGESILYCLDDGEGTPVSVHISGSHTVTDSGKTCAVAITVPLVDVGEDFGWATKNTDMLSSRIITTENGMTAEFVTTETSVTAFWAYNGVLYRLSIAGNHEEAAAVLAEIINTMK
;
A
#
# COMPACT_ATOMS: atom_id res chain seq x y z
N MET A 1 -9.91 12.16 -36.44
CA MET A 1 -9.61 11.24 -35.32
C MET A 1 -8.24 10.65 -35.58
N ASN A 2 -7.28 10.91 -34.73
CA ASN A 2 -5.89 10.51 -34.95
C ASN A 2 -5.73 9.02 -34.60
N GLY A 3 -4.85 8.27 -35.29
CA GLY A 3 -4.69 6.82 -35.10
C GLY A 3 -4.30 6.39 -33.67
N ASN A 4 -3.84 7.34 -32.83
CA ASN A 4 -3.59 7.12 -31.41
C ASN A 4 -4.88 7.08 -30.58
N ASP A 5 -5.91 7.87 -30.94
CA ASP A 5 -7.19 7.87 -30.21
C ASP A 5 -7.92 6.53 -30.40
N GLN A 6 -7.80 5.91 -31.56
CA GLN A 6 -8.39 4.60 -31.81
C GLN A 6 -7.71 3.48 -30.99
N LYS A 7 -6.39 3.53 -30.81
CA LYS A 7 -5.67 2.54 -29.97
C LYS A 7 -6.03 2.67 -28.49
N ILE A 8 -6.22 3.90 -28.00
CA ILE A 8 -6.64 4.14 -26.62
C ILE A 8 -8.06 3.60 -26.39
N ILE A 9 -8.99 3.88 -27.30
CA ILE A 9 -10.38 3.37 -27.23
C ILE A 9 -10.39 1.84 -27.27
N GLN A 10 -9.58 1.23 -28.12
CA GLN A 10 -9.49 -0.22 -28.22
C GLN A 10 -8.91 -0.86 -26.97
N ALA A 11 -7.86 -0.26 -26.36
CA ALA A 11 -7.30 -0.71 -25.10
C ALA A 11 -8.30 -0.61 -23.94
N PHE A 12 -9.09 0.48 -23.88
CA PHE A 12 -10.18 0.61 -22.90
C PHE A 12 -11.28 -0.44 -23.10
N GLN A 13 -11.65 -0.74 -24.34
CA GLN A 13 -12.65 -1.77 -24.63
C GLN A 13 -12.16 -3.18 -24.24
N GLU A 14 -10.89 -3.50 -24.46
CA GLU A 14 -10.29 -4.77 -24.04
C GLU A 14 -10.24 -4.92 -22.52
N ILE A 15 -9.88 -3.85 -21.79
CA ILE A 15 -9.86 -3.84 -20.34
C ILE A 15 -11.27 -4.01 -19.77
N THR A 16 -12.26 -3.34 -20.34
CA THR A 16 -13.66 -3.43 -19.92
C THR A 16 -14.21 -4.84 -20.18
N ALA A 17 -13.90 -5.44 -21.35
CA ALA A 17 -14.31 -6.80 -21.67
C ALA A 17 -13.69 -7.86 -20.73
N GLN A 18 -12.43 -7.67 -20.29
CA GLN A 18 -11.79 -8.55 -19.31
C GLN A 18 -12.41 -8.40 -17.90
N ALA A 19 -12.77 -7.18 -17.49
CA ALA A 19 -13.46 -6.92 -16.23
C ALA A 19 -14.87 -7.56 -16.22
N ASP A 20 -15.61 -7.45 -17.31
CA ASP A 20 -16.94 -8.08 -17.46
C ASP A 20 -16.85 -9.60 -17.46
N ALA A 21 -15.84 -10.19 -18.10
CA ALA A 21 -15.60 -11.64 -18.07
C ALA A 21 -15.34 -12.16 -16.66
N TYR A 22 -14.54 -11.42 -15.87
CA TYR A 22 -14.26 -11.76 -14.47
C TYR A 22 -15.50 -11.65 -13.58
N CYS A 23 -16.35 -10.64 -13.78
CA CYS A 23 -17.63 -10.49 -13.09
C CYS A 23 -18.62 -11.63 -13.42
N VAL A 24 -18.65 -12.06 -14.67
CA VAL A 24 -19.51 -13.19 -15.11
C VAL A 24 -19.01 -14.50 -14.49
N GLU A 25 -17.70 -14.74 -14.49
CA GLU A 25 -17.12 -15.97 -13.91
C GLU A 25 -17.37 -16.07 -12.41
N ARG A 26 -17.28 -14.95 -11.68
CA ARG A 26 -17.62 -14.86 -10.26
C ARG A 26 -19.10 -15.17 -10.02
N LYS A 27 -20.01 -14.60 -10.79
CA LYS A 27 -21.46 -14.88 -10.68
C LYS A 27 -21.81 -16.34 -11.02
N VAL A 28 -21.12 -16.96 -11.98
CA VAL A 28 -21.29 -18.36 -12.32
C VAL A 28 -20.82 -19.27 -11.19
N ARG A 29 -19.67 -18.99 -10.55
CA ARG A 29 -19.20 -19.73 -9.36
C ARG A 29 -20.17 -19.61 -8.18
N GLU A 30 -20.68 -18.41 -7.91
CA GLU A 30 -21.69 -18.19 -6.85
C GLU A 30 -22.99 -18.96 -7.11
N HIS A 31 -23.40 -19.07 -8.38
CA HIS A 31 -24.61 -19.82 -8.78
C HIS A 31 -24.40 -21.35 -8.71
N GLN A 32 -23.20 -21.84 -9.00
CA GLN A 32 -22.84 -23.25 -8.88
C GLN A 32 -22.74 -23.69 -7.42
N MET A 33 -22.27 -22.83 -6.49
CA MET A 33 -22.25 -23.12 -5.06
C MET A 33 -23.65 -23.19 -4.45
N LYS A 34 -24.64 -22.48 -5.01
CA LYS A 34 -26.04 -22.52 -4.54
C LYS A 34 -26.81 -23.77 -4.98
N LYS A 35 -26.32 -24.55 -5.97
CA LYS A 35 -27.04 -25.71 -6.55
C LYS A 35 -26.68 -27.06 -5.96
N ASN A 36 -25.76 -27.17 -5.02
CA ASN A 36 -25.45 -28.43 -4.33
C ASN A 36 -25.88 -28.40 -2.86
N PRO A 37 -27.11 -28.78 -2.51
CA PRO A 37 -27.47 -29.02 -1.13
C PRO A 37 -26.83 -30.34 -0.71
N PHE A 38 -25.63 -30.31 -0.13
CA PHE A 38 -25.07 -31.43 0.57
C PHE A 38 -25.92 -31.74 1.80
N ASN A 39 -26.84 -32.68 1.65
CA ASN A 39 -27.67 -33.19 2.71
C ASN A 39 -26.85 -34.18 3.56
N ILE A 40 -25.86 -33.66 4.29
CA ILE A 40 -25.06 -34.47 5.22
C ILE A 40 -25.67 -34.29 6.62
N ARG A 41 -26.49 -35.26 7.04
CA ARG A 41 -26.84 -35.43 8.46
C ARG A 41 -25.57 -35.81 9.23
N ARG A 42 -24.85 -34.81 9.73
CA ARG A 42 -23.70 -35.00 10.64
C ARG A 42 -24.15 -34.72 12.08
N PRO A 43 -23.66 -35.52 13.06
CA PRO A 43 -24.02 -35.31 14.45
C PRO A 43 -23.56 -33.93 14.95
N VAL A 44 -24.41 -33.27 15.72
CA VAL A 44 -24.30 -31.88 16.21
C VAL A 44 -22.93 -31.55 16.84
N ARG A 45 -22.21 -32.55 17.35
CA ARG A 45 -20.87 -32.35 17.97
C ARG A 45 -19.76 -31.98 16.97
N THR A 46 -19.82 -32.52 15.75
CA THR A 46 -18.81 -32.21 14.71
C THR A 46 -19.01 -30.84 14.10
N THR A 47 -20.24 -30.34 14.00
CA THR A 47 -20.53 -28.97 13.52
C THR A 47 -20.07 -27.90 14.50
N ALA A 48 -20.19 -28.17 15.81
CA ALA A 48 -19.72 -27.22 16.83
C ALA A 48 -18.18 -27.11 16.85
N VAL A 49 -17.46 -28.21 16.66
CA VAL A 49 -15.99 -28.20 16.57
C VAL A 49 -15.52 -27.50 15.29
N LEU A 50 -16.18 -27.76 14.15
CA LEU A 50 -15.85 -27.09 12.88
C LEU A 50 -16.13 -25.58 12.94
N ALA A 51 -17.22 -25.17 13.58
CA ALA A 51 -17.56 -23.77 13.79
C ALA A 51 -16.56 -23.09 14.75
N ALA A 52 -16.10 -23.78 15.80
CA ALA A 52 -15.09 -23.26 16.72
C ALA A 52 -13.71 -23.11 16.03
N VAL A 53 -13.32 -24.08 15.19
CA VAL A 53 -12.06 -24.00 14.42
C VAL A 53 -12.13 -22.91 13.37
N LEU A 54 -13.25 -22.76 12.67
CA LEU A 54 -13.48 -21.64 11.73
C LEU A 54 -13.50 -20.29 12.45
N ALA A 55 -14.11 -20.19 13.63
CA ALA A 55 -14.09 -18.98 14.43
C ALA A 55 -12.68 -18.65 14.93
N LEU A 56 -11.88 -19.66 15.31
CA LEU A 56 -10.46 -19.48 15.71
C LEU A 56 -9.56 -19.05 14.56
N ILE A 57 -9.88 -19.43 13.31
CA ILE A 57 -9.16 -18.98 12.11
C ILE A 57 -9.67 -17.60 11.65
N MET A 58 -10.96 -17.32 11.80
CA MET A 58 -11.58 -16.07 11.33
C MET A 58 -11.39 -14.90 12.32
N VAL A 59 -11.25 -15.16 13.62
CA VAL A 59 -11.04 -14.10 14.63
C VAL A 59 -9.69 -13.38 14.46
N PRO A 60 -8.56 -14.05 14.19
CA PRO A 60 -7.32 -13.33 13.84
C PRO A 60 -7.44 -12.50 12.56
N VAL A 61 -8.13 -13.04 11.53
CA VAL A 61 -8.34 -12.34 10.24
C VAL A 61 -9.22 -11.09 10.41
N ALA A 62 -10.24 -11.16 11.26
CA ALA A 62 -11.10 -10.01 11.57
C ALA A 62 -10.44 -8.99 12.52
N ALA A 63 -9.50 -9.43 13.36
CA ALA A 63 -8.72 -8.56 14.24
C ALA A 63 -7.55 -7.86 13.52
N PHE A 64 -7.12 -8.37 12.37
CA PHE A 64 -6.04 -7.82 11.54
C PHE A 64 -6.57 -7.10 10.30
N GLY A 65 -7.57 -6.24 10.44
CA GLY A 65 -7.93 -5.26 9.44
C GLY A 65 -8.38 -5.80 8.08
N ILE A 66 -8.91 -4.94 7.30
CA ILE A 66 -9.31 -5.16 5.90
C ILE A 66 -8.16 -5.83 5.15
N VAL A 67 -8.42 -6.99 4.55
CA VAL A 67 -7.41 -7.69 3.72
C VAL A 67 -7.22 -6.89 2.44
N TYR A 68 -6.15 -6.11 2.39
CA TYR A 68 -5.77 -5.41 1.18
C TYR A 68 -5.23 -6.40 0.15
N GLY A 69 -5.76 -6.36 -1.06
CA GLY A 69 -5.18 -7.05 -2.20
C GLY A 69 -4.10 -6.19 -2.84
N TYR A 70 -2.97 -6.79 -3.17
CA TYR A 70 -1.88 -6.11 -3.88
C TYR A 70 -1.69 -6.75 -5.24
N ARG A 71 -1.44 -5.94 -6.25
CA ARG A 71 -1.13 -6.41 -7.58
C ARG A 71 -0.14 -5.48 -8.27
N ALA A 72 1.05 -6.00 -8.54
CA ALA A 72 2.03 -5.32 -9.36
C ALA A 72 1.85 -5.71 -10.85
N PHE A 73 1.94 -4.75 -11.75
CA PHE A 73 1.88 -4.97 -13.19
C PHE A 73 2.71 -3.94 -13.94
N HIS A 74 3.16 -4.35 -15.14
CA HIS A 74 3.93 -3.48 -16.02
C HIS A 74 3.03 -2.40 -16.61
N ILE A 75 3.61 -1.20 -16.76
CA ILE A 75 3.06 -0.08 -17.50
C ILE A 75 4.10 0.42 -18.50
N ASP A 76 3.74 1.33 -19.39
CA ASP A 76 4.69 1.92 -20.32
C ASP A 76 5.85 2.60 -19.58
N ASN A 77 7.07 2.08 -19.76
CA ASN A 77 8.32 2.52 -19.11
C ASN A 77 8.30 2.48 -17.57
N GLY A 78 7.71 1.41 -17.00
CA GLY A 78 7.72 1.27 -15.55
C GLY A 78 6.78 0.18 -15.04
N TYR A 79 6.36 0.34 -13.79
CA TYR A 79 5.38 -0.54 -13.16
C TYR A 79 4.42 0.24 -12.25
N ARG A 80 3.29 -0.38 -11.97
CA ARG A 80 2.30 0.11 -10.99
C ARG A 80 1.99 -0.99 -9.98
N VAL A 81 1.87 -0.62 -8.71
CA VAL A 81 1.30 -1.47 -7.67
C VAL A 81 -0.06 -0.93 -7.30
N SER A 82 -1.10 -1.69 -7.60
CA SER A 82 -2.48 -1.39 -7.19
C SER A 82 -2.75 -2.00 -5.82
N VAL A 83 -3.43 -1.26 -4.98
CA VAL A 83 -3.94 -1.72 -3.69
C VAL A 83 -5.46 -1.76 -3.80
N SER A 84 -6.05 -2.95 -3.65
CA SER A 84 -7.51 -3.11 -3.59
C SER A 84 -7.94 -3.26 -2.15
N GLY A 85 -8.85 -2.42 -1.70
CA GLY A 85 -9.39 -2.40 -0.35
C GLY A 85 -9.95 -1.02 -0.02
N GLU A 86 -10.88 -0.94 0.91
CA GLU A 86 -11.40 0.35 1.37
C GLU A 86 -10.29 1.06 2.17
N THR A 87 -9.78 2.17 1.64
CA THR A 87 -8.94 3.08 2.42
C THR A 87 -9.85 3.92 3.31
N THR A 88 -9.72 3.74 4.62
CA THR A 88 -10.40 4.62 5.56
C THR A 88 -9.57 5.88 5.75
N PRO A 89 -10.09 7.07 5.39
CA PRO A 89 -9.36 8.32 5.60
C PRO A 89 -8.99 8.51 7.07
N ILE A 90 -7.76 8.90 7.33
CA ILE A 90 -7.34 9.25 8.68
C ILE A 90 -7.90 10.62 9.03
N LYS A 91 -8.55 10.72 10.17
CA LYS A 91 -9.08 11.99 10.70
C LYS A 91 -8.03 12.59 11.62
N LEU A 92 -7.45 13.69 11.18
CA LEU A 92 -6.57 14.51 12.02
C LEU A 92 -7.37 15.58 12.74
N GLU A 93 -6.85 16.05 13.88
CA GLU A 93 -7.39 17.20 14.59
C GLU A 93 -7.35 18.47 13.72
N ALA A 94 -8.31 19.39 13.92
CA ALA A 94 -8.43 20.60 13.13
C ALA A 94 -7.14 21.45 13.13
N GLN A 95 -6.45 21.53 14.26
CA GLN A 95 -5.18 22.25 14.38
C GLN A 95 -4.09 21.63 13.49
N LYS A 96 -4.01 20.28 13.41
CA LYS A 96 -3.05 19.60 12.54
C LYS A 96 -3.41 19.78 11.06
N MET A 97 -4.70 19.82 10.74
CA MET A 97 -5.15 20.10 9.38
C MET A 97 -4.76 21.52 8.93
N GLU A 98 -4.95 22.52 9.79
CA GLU A 98 -4.48 23.90 9.52
C GLU A 98 -2.96 23.97 9.36
N GLU A 99 -2.20 23.23 10.18
CA GLU A 99 -0.75 23.15 10.05
C GLU A 99 -0.33 22.53 8.70
N LEU A 100 -1.05 21.52 8.19
CA LEU A 100 -0.75 20.86 6.92
C LEU A 100 -0.84 21.76 5.72
N GLU A 101 -1.70 22.79 5.74
CA GLU A 101 -1.84 23.76 4.64
C GLU A 101 -0.51 24.48 4.35
N ALA A 102 0.33 24.65 5.37
CA ALA A 102 1.66 25.25 5.22
C ALA A 102 2.67 24.35 4.47
N TYR A 103 2.39 23.04 4.40
CA TYR A 103 3.27 22.04 3.78
C TYR A 103 2.72 21.50 2.46
N ILE A 104 1.78 22.22 1.84
CA ILE A 104 1.23 21.85 0.53
C ILE A 104 2.32 22.04 -0.53
N LEU A 105 2.63 20.93 -1.23
CA LEU A 105 3.59 20.91 -2.31
C LEU A 105 2.99 21.62 -3.54
N ARG A 106 3.52 22.79 -3.87
CA ARG A 106 3.10 23.56 -5.04
C ARG A 106 4.13 23.40 -6.15
N PHE A 107 3.68 22.86 -7.28
CA PHE A 107 4.49 22.76 -8.48
C PHE A 107 4.44 24.08 -9.25
N GLU A 108 5.50 24.85 -9.21
CA GLU A 108 5.64 26.06 -10.04
C GLU A 108 6.37 25.70 -11.35
N ASN A 109 5.70 25.89 -12.47
CA ASN A 109 6.27 25.81 -13.83
C ASN A 109 6.96 24.47 -14.18
N GLY A 110 6.58 23.34 -13.57
CA GLY A 110 7.13 22.02 -13.86
C GLY A 110 8.59 21.82 -13.42
N ALA A 111 9.15 22.73 -12.61
CA ALA A 111 10.47 22.57 -12.02
C ALA A 111 10.46 21.49 -10.92
N ALA A 112 11.56 20.78 -10.78
CA ALA A 112 11.77 19.89 -9.63
C ALA A 112 11.80 20.74 -8.36
N VAL A 113 10.92 20.42 -7.42
CA VAL A 113 10.81 21.12 -6.13
C VAL A 113 11.63 20.34 -5.10
N ASP A 114 12.48 21.03 -4.35
CA ASP A 114 13.10 20.43 -3.18
C ASP A 114 12.08 20.38 -2.04
N ILE A 115 11.58 19.17 -1.75
CA ILE A 115 10.59 18.95 -0.69
C ILE A 115 11.10 19.39 0.70
N ARG A 116 12.42 19.50 0.91
CA ARG A 116 13.01 19.99 2.16
C ARG A 116 12.73 21.47 2.40
N GLU A 117 12.51 22.26 1.35
CA GLU A 117 12.20 23.69 1.46
C GLU A 117 10.75 23.94 1.89
N PHE A 118 9.85 22.98 1.61
CA PHE A 118 8.39 23.13 1.83
C PHE A 118 7.84 22.19 2.88
N GLY A 119 8.54 21.08 3.17
CA GLY A 119 8.06 20.06 4.07
C GLY A 119 8.44 20.28 5.53
N LYS A 120 7.72 19.61 6.42
CA LYS A 120 8.07 19.50 7.83
C LYS A 120 9.06 18.35 8.03
N ILE A 121 10.20 18.66 8.63
CA ILE A 121 11.26 17.69 8.89
C ILE A 121 11.08 17.09 10.28
N PHE A 122 11.14 15.76 10.36
CA PHE A 122 11.19 14.99 11.60
C PHE A 122 12.54 14.28 11.69
N GLU A 123 13.25 14.44 12.80
CA GLU A 123 14.60 13.89 12.98
C GLU A 123 14.62 12.36 13.15
N ASN A 124 13.49 11.78 13.55
CA ASN A 124 13.35 10.35 13.75
C ASN A 124 11.89 9.90 13.65
N TYR A 125 11.68 8.58 13.61
CA TYR A 125 10.35 8.00 13.51
C TYR A 125 9.46 8.25 14.74
N ASP A 126 10.03 8.29 15.93
CA ASP A 126 9.25 8.49 17.16
C ASP A 126 8.59 9.87 17.17
N ALA A 127 9.31 10.91 16.71
CA ALA A 127 8.76 12.25 16.58
C ALA A 127 7.68 12.33 15.50
N LEU A 128 7.86 11.61 14.39
CA LEU A 128 6.87 11.51 13.32
C LEU A 128 5.60 10.80 13.81
N ASP A 129 5.74 9.63 14.45
CA ASP A 129 4.61 8.85 14.93
C ASP A 129 3.84 9.58 16.04
N ALA A 130 4.56 10.25 16.94
CA ALA A 130 3.95 11.09 17.98
C ALA A 130 3.09 12.22 17.37
N TRP A 131 3.50 12.78 16.22
CA TRP A 131 2.71 13.79 15.52
C TRP A 131 1.41 13.19 14.94
N PHE A 132 1.42 11.91 14.57
CA PHE A 132 0.25 11.15 14.11
C PHE A 132 -0.48 10.40 15.24
N ASP A 133 -0.22 10.73 16.51
CA ASP A 133 -0.85 10.12 17.71
C ASP A 133 -0.68 8.59 17.80
N GLY A 134 0.45 8.06 17.33
CA GLY A 134 0.76 6.63 17.35
C GLY A 134 0.00 5.82 16.29
N MET A 135 -0.45 6.46 15.21
CA MET A 135 -1.19 5.80 14.14
C MET A 135 -0.30 5.18 13.05
N LEU A 136 0.98 5.54 13.01
CA LEU A 136 1.90 5.03 11.99
C LEU A 136 2.61 3.77 12.48
N LEU A 137 2.79 2.81 11.56
CA LEU A 137 3.71 1.72 11.82
C LEU A 137 5.16 2.24 11.78
N THR A 138 5.88 2.00 12.85
CA THR A 138 7.30 2.35 13.00
C THR A 138 8.14 1.11 13.24
N SER A 139 9.42 1.17 12.88
CA SER A 139 10.37 0.10 13.15
C SER A 139 11.57 0.63 13.91
N PRO A 140 11.97 0.01 15.04
CA PRO A 140 13.17 0.41 15.77
C PRO A 140 14.46 0.16 14.99
N ARG A 141 14.39 -0.48 13.83
CA ARG A 141 15.53 -0.74 12.93
C ARG A 141 15.81 0.39 11.95
N LEU A 142 14.90 1.37 11.80
CA LEU A 142 15.02 2.47 10.85
C LEU A 142 15.39 3.77 11.59
N HIS A 143 16.56 4.33 11.27
CA HIS A 143 17.04 5.58 11.83
C HIS A 143 17.34 6.58 10.74
N GLY A 144 16.75 7.77 10.83
CA GLY A 144 16.95 8.83 9.85
C GLY A 144 15.86 9.89 9.91
N GLU A 145 16.02 10.89 9.07
CA GLU A 145 15.06 11.97 8.94
C GLU A 145 13.91 11.59 8.01
N SER A 146 12.74 12.09 8.32
CA SER A 146 11.56 12.03 7.45
C SER A 146 11.07 13.43 7.14
N ILE A 147 10.60 13.63 5.92
CA ILE A 147 10.04 14.90 5.45
C ILE A 147 8.57 14.66 5.12
N LEU A 148 7.70 15.40 5.78
CA LEU A 148 6.27 15.41 5.55
C LEU A 148 5.90 16.57 4.64
N TYR A 149 5.10 16.32 3.62
CA TYR A 149 4.47 17.31 2.76
C TYR A 149 3.06 16.86 2.39
N CYS A 150 2.25 17.75 1.85
CA CYS A 150 0.88 17.48 1.47
C CYS A 150 0.65 17.61 -0.03
N LEU A 151 -0.32 16.87 -0.53
CA LEU A 151 -0.99 17.18 -1.79
C LEU A 151 -2.39 17.71 -1.48
N ASP A 152 -2.82 18.70 -2.25
CA ASP A 152 -4.12 19.34 -2.14
C ASP A 152 -5.08 18.93 -3.28
N ASP A 153 -6.32 19.37 -3.19
CA ASP A 153 -7.37 19.20 -4.20
C ASP A 153 -7.27 20.18 -5.38
N GLY A 154 -6.24 21.04 -5.40
CA GLY A 154 -6.08 22.14 -6.35
C GLY A 154 -6.69 23.46 -5.87
N GLU A 155 -7.42 23.46 -4.77
CA GLU A 155 -8.02 24.63 -4.12
C GLU A 155 -7.30 24.99 -2.80
N GLY A 156 -6.33 24.15 -2.39
CA GLY A 156 -5.52 24.36 -1.20
C GLY A 156 -5.94 23.54 0.00
N THR A 157 -6.91 22.62 -0.15
CA THR A 157 -7.33 21.71 0.93
C THR A 157 -6.47 20.43 0.88
N PRO A 158 -5.76 20.06 1.96
CA PRO A 158 -4.98 18.83 2.00
C PRO A 158 -5.85 17.58 1.77
N VAL A 159 -5.50 16.75 0.78
CA VAL A 159 -6.18 15.47 0.48
C VAL A 159 -5.35 14.25 0.85
N SER A 160 -4.04 14.40 0.92
CA SER A 160 -3.14 13.35 1.38
C SER A 160 -1.86 13.92 1.96
N VAL A 161 -1.34 13.24 2.99
CA VAL A 161 -0.01 13.50 3.54
C VAL A 161 0.96 12.50 2.96
N HIS A 162 2.08 13.00 2.50
CA HIS A 162 3.20 12.20 2.01
C HIS A 162 4.40 12.37 2.94
N ILE A 163 5.00 11.28 3.31
CA ILE A 163 6.20 11.25 4.14
C ILE A 163 7.26 10.52 3.34
N SER A 164 8.42 11.12 3.20
CA SER A 164 9.56 10.47 2.55
C SER A 164 10.82 10.66 3.36
N GLY A 165 11.71 9.66 3.33
CA GLY A 165 12.96 9.71 4.05
C GLY A 165 13.96 8.69 3.55
N SER A 166 15.21 8.89 3.95
CA SER A 166 16.29 7.94 3.72
C SER A 166 16.83 7.52 5.08
N HIS A 167 16.60 6.27 5.44
CA HIS A 167 16.89 5.74 6.76
C HIS A 167 18.02 4.72 6.69
N THR A 168 18.84 4.68 7.73
CA THR A 168 19.85 3.62 7.91
C THR A 168 19.21 2.46 8.66
N VAL A 169 19.38 1.25 8.16
CA VAL A 169 18.96 0.02 8.84
C VAL A 169 20.04 -0.39 9.85
N THR A 170 19.66 -0.51 11.12
CA THR A 170 20.60 -0.68 12.25
C THR A 170 21.61 -1.78 12.02
N ASP A 171 21.21 -3.01 11.82
CA ASP A 171 22.13 -4.16 11.83
C ASP A 171 22.87 -4.38 10.52
N SER A 172 22.34 -3.87 9.42
CA SER A 172 22.95 -4.04 8.09
C SER A 172 23.71 -2.83 7.59
N GLY A 173 23.50 -1.64 8.19
CA GLY A 173 24.03 -0.38 7.69
C GLY A 173 23.52 0.04 6.31
N LYS A 174 22.56 -0.71 5.75
CA LYS A 174 21.97 -0.39 4.43
C LYS A 174 21.10 0.84 4.51
N THR A 175 21.05 1.56 3.40
CA THR A 175 20.09 2.65 3.23
C THR A 175 18.75 2.11 2.76
N CYS A 176 17.70 2.44 3.48
CA CYS A 176 16.31 2.16 3.14
C CYS A 176 15.60 3.47 2.80
N ALA A 177 15.13 3.59 1.57
CA ALA A 177 14.23 4.66 1.20
C ALA A 177 12.82 4.33 1.71
N VAL A 178 12.24 5.27 2.43
CA VAL A 178 10.92 5.13 3.05
C VAL A 178 9.97 6.13 2.39
N ALA A 179 8.77 5.67 2.06
CA ALA A 179 7.67 6.54 1.68
C ALA A 179 6.38 6.04 2.30
N ILE A 180 5.65 6.94 2.95
CA ILE A 180 4.37 6.66 3.57
C ILE A 180 3.35 7.64 2.99
N THR A 181 2.16 7.15 2.67
CA THR A 181 1.06 7.99 2.20
C THR A 181 -0.14 7.79 3.11
N VAL A 182 -0.61 8.89 3.68
CA VAL A 182 -1.76 8.95 4.60
C VAL A 182 -2.89 9.65 3.86
N PRO A 183 -3.95 8.93 3.42
CA PRO A 183 -5.12 9.55 2.83
C PRO A 183 -5.90 10.34 3.88
N LEU A 184 -6.28 11.57 3.57
CA LEU A 184 -7.14 12.43 4.40
C LEU A 184 -8.59 12.45 3.90
N VAL A 185 -8.80 11.99 2.66
CA VAL A 185 -10.11 11.85 2.01
C VAL A 185 -10.24 10.43 1.46
N ASP A 186 -11.46 10.01 1.16
CA ASP A 186 -11.71 8.74 0.49
C ASP A 186 -11.14 8.80 -0.93
N VAL A 187 -10.14 7.97 -1.21
CA VAL A 187 -9.45 7.91 -2.50
C VAL A 187 -9.99 6.80 -3.41
N GLY A 188 -11.05 6.10 -2.98
CA GLY A 188 -11.67 5.01 -3.74
C GLY A 188 -10.86 3.72 -3.78
N GLU A 189 -11.33 2.76 -4.62
CA GLU A 189 -10.78 1.39 -4.67
C GLU A 189 -9.45 1.26 -5.44
N ASP A 190 -9.07 2.26 -6.24
CA ASP A 190 -7.92 2.21 -7.16
C ASP A 190 -6.72 3.02 -6.68
N PHE A 191 -6.38 2.86 -5.42
CA PHE A 191 -5.20 3.53 -4.88
C PHE A 191 -3.93 2.69 -5.11
N GLY A 192 -2.80 3.36 -5.40
CA GLY A 192 -1.55 2.66 -5.63
C GLY A 192 -0.37 3.55 -5.98
N TRP A 193 0.77 2.93 -6.25
CA TRP A 193 2.00 3.61 -6.66
C TRP A 193 2.32 3.30 -8.10
N ALA A 194 2.77 4.30 -8.85
CA ALA A 194 3.34 4.13 -10.16
C ALA A 194 4.80 4.61 -10.15
N THR A 195 5.68 3.81 -10.72
CA THR A 195 7.09 4.15 -10.92
C THR A 195 7.36 4.17 -12.42
N LYS A 196 7.89 5.28 -12.92
CA LYS A 196 8.30 5.42 -14.32
C LYS A 196 9.82 5.26 -14.45
N ASN A 197 10.26 4.86 -15.63
CA ASN A 197 11.68 4.67 -15.97
C ASN A 197 12.41 3.58 -15.15
N THR A 198 11.65 2.66 -14.57
CA THR A 198 12.21 1.53 -13.81
C THR A 198 11.34 0.32 -14.06
N ASP A 199 11.88 -0.68 -14.76
CA ASP A 199 11.13 -1.90 -15.07
C ASP A 199 11.09 -2.86 -13.88
N MET A 200 9.97 -3.57 -13.76
CA MET A 200 9.78 -4.65 -12.82
C MET A 200 10.30 -5.95 -13.42
N LEU A 201 11.27 -6.58 -12.77
CA LEU A 201 11.77 -7.92 -13.15
C LEU A 201 10.85 -9.02 -12.62
N SER A 202 10.38 -8.87 -11.38
CA SER A 202 9.46 -9.81 -10.74
C SER A 202 8.68 -9.14 -9.62
N SER A 203 7.55 -9.74 -9.26
CA SER A 203 6.83 -9.41 -8.04
C SER A 203 6.40 -10.67 -7.30
N ARG A 204 6.27 -10.58 -5.98
CA ARG A 204 5.79 -11.65 -5.12
C ARG A 204 5.15 -11.11 -3.86
N ILE A 205 4.11 -11.78 -3.38
CA ILE A 205 3.50 -11.48 -2.10
C ILE A 205 4.23 -12.28 -1.02
N ILE A 206 4.64 -11.59 0.03
CA ILE A 206 5.28 -12.18 1.22
C ILE A 206 4.41 -11.86 2.42
N THR A 207 4.09 -12.88 3.21
CA THR A 207 3.52 -12.70 4.54
C THR A 207 4.65 -12.85 5.55
N THR A 208 4.86 -11.84 6.36
CA THR A 208 5.91 -11.80 7.39
C THR A 208 5.49 -12.56 8.65
N GLU A 209 6.42 -12.82 9.58
CA GLU A 209 6.14 -13.59 10.80
C GLU A 209 5.11 -12.92 11.71
N ASN A 210 5.05 -11.59 11.73
CA ASN A 210 4.02 -10.83 12.45
C ASN A 210 2.66 -10.80 11.74
N GLY A 211 2.51 -11.51 10.60
CA GLY A 211 1.27 -11.64 9.84
C GLY A 211 0.99 -10.53 8.85
N MET A 212 1.86 -9.54 8.71
CA MET A 212 1.70 -8.51 7.67
C MET A 212 2.00 -9.08 6.28
N THR A 213 1.18 -8.70 5.32
CA THR A 213 1.32 -9.11 3.92
C THR A 213 1.77 -7.92 3.09
N ALA A 214 2.85 -8.08 2.34
CA ALA A 214 3.42 -7.06 1.48
C ALA A 214 3.71 -7.60 0.08
N GLU A 215 3.55 -6.76 -0.94
CA GLU A 215 3.99 -7.01 -2.31
C GLU A 215 5.46 -6.58 -2.44
N PHE A 216 6.33 -7.53 -2.74
CA PHE A 216 7.75 -7.28 -2.99
C PHE A 216 8.00 -7.20 -4.49
N VAL A 217 8.39 -6.05 -4.97
CA VAL A 217 8.76 -5.80 -6.37
C VAL A 217 10.26 -5.72 -6.49
N THR A 218 10.83 -6.53 -7.40
CA THR A 218 12.24 -6.54 -7.74
C THR A 218 12.44 -5.81 -9.06
N THR A 219 13.39 -4.88 -9.09
CA THR A 219 13.86 -4.18 -10.28
C THR A 219 15.31 -4.56 -10.55
N GLU A 220 15.96 -3.98 -11.55
CA GLU A 220 17.38 -4.26 -11.80
C GLU A 220 18.30 -3.88 -10.63
N THR A 221 17.96 -2.84 -9.88
CA THR A 221 18.85 -2.20 -8.89
C THR A 221 18.36 -2.28 -7.45
N SER A 222 17.11 -2.69 -7.23
CA SER A 222 16.50 -2.62 -5.89
C SER A 222 15.39 -3.64 -5.68
N VAL A 223 15.05 -3.84 -4.42
CA VAL A 223 13.80 -4.48 -4.00
C VAL A 223 12.97 -3.46 -3.23
N THR A 224 11.69 -3.41 -3.54
CA THR A 224 10.73 -2.50 -2.90
C THR A 224 9.57 -3.30 -2.34
N ALA A 225 9.25 -3.11 -1.07
CA ALA A 225 8.07 -3.67 -0.42
C ALA A 225 6.97 -2.63 -0.34
N PHE A 226 5.73 -3.04 -0.65
CA PHE A 226 4.52 -2.22 -0.62
C PHE A 226 3.47 -2.91 0.22
N TRP A 227 2.86 -2.20 1.16
CA TRP A 227 1.72 -2.71 1.92
C TRP A 227 0.84 -1.55 2.40
N ALA A 228 -0.36 -1.90 2.87
CA ALA A 228 -1.26 -0.97 3.55
C ALA A 228 -1.58 -1.50 4.95
N TYR A 229 -1.73 -0.59 5.89
CA TYR A 229 -2.14 -0.89 7.25
C TYR A 229 -2.98 0.26 7.78
N ASN A 230 -4.16 -0.02 8.30
CA ASN A 230 -5.10 0.99 8.83
C ASN A 230 -5.35 2.18 7.89
N GLY A 231 -5.45 1.93 6.57
CA GLY A 231 -5.65 2.98 5.56
C GLY A 231 -4.38 3.74 5.17
N VAL A 232 -3.27 3.54 5.86
CA VAL A 232 -1.96 4.13 5.53
C VAL A 232 -1.19 3.21 4.59
N LEU A 233 -0.53 3.80 3.62
CA LEU A 233 0.24 3.08 2.61
C LEU A 233 1.72 3.23 2.86
N TYR A 234 2.44 2.12 2.83
CA TYR A 234 3.86 2.05 3.12
C TYR A 234 4.63 1.53 1.92
N ARG A 235 5.78 2.13 1.66
CA ARG A 235 6.74 1.70 0.67
C ARG A 235 8.14 1.80 1.26
N LEU A 236 8.84 0.67 1.28
CA LEU A 236 10.25 0.60 1.66
C LEU A 236 11.07 0.07 0.48
N SER A 237 12.22 0.67 0.20
CA SER A 237 13.09 0.25 -0.90
C SER A 237 14.55 0.19 -0.46
N ILE A 238 15.20 -0.92 -0.81
CA ILE A 238 16.64 -1.13 -0.56
C ILE A 238 17.31 -1.47 -1.89
N ALA A 239 18.38 -0.74 -2.22
CA ALA A 239 19.22 -1.03 -3.39
C ALA A 239 20.25 -2.14 -3.10
N GLY A 240 20.65 -2.86 -4.16
CA GLY A 240 21.72 -3.85 -4.12
C GLY A 240 21.29 -5.29 -4.36
N ASN A 241 21.94 -6.26 -3.71
CA ASN A 241 21.61 -7.67 -3.88
C ASN A 241 20.18 -7.98 -3.50
N HIS A 242 19.41 -8.58 -4.42
CA HIS A 242 17.95 -8.74 -4.30
C HIS A 242 17.55 -9.67 -3.14
N GLU A 243 18.28 -10.77 -2.92
CA GLU A 243 17.95 -11.73 -1.85
C GLU A 243 18.20 -11.09 -0.48
N GLU A 244 19.36 -10.44 -0.34
CA GLU A 244 19.71 -9.74 0.89
C GLU A 244 18.78 -8.54 1.18
N ALA A 245 18.48 -7.74 0.15
CA ALA A 245 17.55 -6.62 0.27
C ALA A 245 16.13 -7.07 0.69
N ALA A 246 15.64 -8.15 0.08
CA ALA A 246 14.34 -8.72 0.43
C ALA A 246 14.32 -9.28 1.86
N ALA A 247 15.38 -9.94 2.30
CA ALA A 247 15.49 -10.45 3.67
C ALA A 247 15.47 -9.29 4.69
N VAL A 248 16.27 -8.25 4.45
CA VAL A 248 16.31 -7.07 5.33
C VAL A 248 14.97 -6.35 5.36
N LEU A 249 14.28 -6.19 4.22
CA LEU A 249 12.94 -5.60 4.18
C LEU A 249 11.92 -6.42 4.99
N ALA A 250 11.94 -7.76 4.85
CA ALA A 250 11.08 -8.64 5.61
C ALA A 250 11.31 -8.52 7.11
N GLU A 251 12.58 -8.43 7.56
CA GLU A 251 12.93 -8.23 8.96
C GLU A 251 12.49 -6.85 9.49
N ILE A 252 12.61 -5.77 8.68
CA ILE A 252 12.09 -4.45 9.06
C ILE A 252 10.58 -4.55 9.28
N ILE A 253 9.84 -5.14 8.34
CA ILE A 253 8.38 -5.27 8.42
C ILE A 253 7.97 -6.15 9.62
N ASN A 254 8.71 -7.21 9.94
CA ASN A 254 8.48 -8.04 11.14
C ASN A 254 8.60 -7.27 12.45
N THR A 255 9.39 -6.20 12.49
CA THR A 255 9.59 -5.38 13.70
C THR A 255 8.65 -4.19 13.79
N MET A 256 7.83 -3.95 12.76
CA MET A 256 6.85 -2.86 12.77
C MET A 256 5.73 -3.10 13.78
N LYS A 257 5.37 -2.05 14.45
CA LYS A 257 4.33 -2.04 15.49
C LYS A 257 3.71 -0.64 15.58
#